data_bad62642ebf09dd3f6e2e8b9fbeab774
#
_entry.id   bad62642ebf09dd3f6e2e8b9fbeab774
#
_cell.length_a   1.000
_cell.length_b   1.000
_cell.length_c   1.000
_cell.angle_alpha   90.00
_cell.angle_beta   90.00
_cell.angle_gamma   90.00
#
_symmetry.space_group_name_H-M   'P 1'
#
loop_
_entity.id
_entity.type
_entity.pdbx_description
1 polymer ?
#
loop_
_entity_poly.entity_id
_entity_poly.type
_entity_poly.pdbx_seq_one_letter_code
_entity_poly.pdbx_strand_id
1 'polypeptide(L)'
;ADSYDPKYAKWRYDDLPILPEHWQMVVGKDKKKQFDILKKLMNAPDVTEVVNACDAGREGELIFRSVYELAGCQKPMKRLWISSMEDSAIREGFANLRPGADYDGLRDAALCRAKADWLVGINATRLFSVLYHRTLNIGRVMSPTLALIVQREAEIDTFKPVPFYTVALELPGLT
;
A
#
# COMPACT_ATOMS: atom_id res chain seq x y z
N ALA A 1 -0.17 -0.38 -17.75
CA ALA A 1 0.38 0.59 -18.70
C ALA A 1 -0.39 0.61 -20.03
N ASP A 2 -0.76 -0.54 -20.55
CA ASP A 2 -1.56 -0.70 -21.81
C ASP A 2 -2.94 -0.01 -21.75
N SER A 3 -3.49 0.22 -20.57
CA SER A 3 -4.70 1.04 -20.38
C SER A 3 -4.48 2.54 -20.66
N TYR A 4 -3.24 3.02 -20.57
CA TYR A 4 -2.89 4.40 -20.89
C TYR A 4 -2.65 4.57 -22.41
N ASP A 5 -1.94 3.63 -23.03
CA ASP A 5 -1.66 3.62 -24.46
C ASP A 5 -1.43 2.17 -24.91
N PRO A 6 -2.12 1.70 -25.98
CA PRO A 6 -1.94 0.36 -26.54
C PRO A 6 -0.49 0.01 -26.92
N LYS A 7 0.35 1.00 -27.23
CA LYS A 7 1.78 0.77 -27.53
C LYS A 7 2.50 0.08 -26.36
N TYR A 8 2.06 0.34 -25.11
CA TYR A 8 2.63 -0.26 -23.91
C TYR A 8 2.25 -1.73 -23.69
N ALA A 9 1.43 -2.34 -24.57
CA ALA A 9 1.16 -3.78 -24.52
C ALA A 9 2.43 -4.58 -24.81
N LYS A 10 3.32 -4.08 -25.66
CA LYS A 10 4.66 -4.64 -25.89
C LYS A 10 5.68 -3.89 -25.05
N TRP A 11 6.62 -4.63 -24.48
CA TRP A 11 7.69 -4.03 -23.69
C TRP A 11 8.87 -3.67 -24.61
N ARG A 12 9.13 -2.41 -24.74
CA ARG A 12 10.21 -1.87 -25.57
C ARG A 12 11.03 -0.86 -24.76
N TYR A 13 12.32 -0.81 -25.02
CA TYR A 13 13.22 0.14 -24.40
C TYR A 13 12.83 1.60 -24.72
N ASP A 14 12.53 1.88 -25.98
CA ASP A 14 12.23 3.22 -26.50
C ASP A 14 10.92 3.81 -25.97
N ASP A 15 10.06 2.99 -25.38
CA ASP A 15 8.80 3.44 -24.76
C ASP A 15 8.97 3.85 -23.30
N LEU A 16 10.20 3.82 -22.76
CA LEU A 16 10.50 4.17 -21.36
C LEU A 16 11.13 5.57 -21.26
N PRO A 17 10.89 6.31 -20.18
CA PRO A 17 10.01 5.97 -19.06
C PRO A 17 8.52 6.18 -19.35
N ILE A 18 7.66 5.35 -18.76
CA ILE A 18 6.21 5.54 -18.78
C ILE A 18 5.84 6.46 -17.61
N LEU A 19 5.44 7.69 -17.94
CA LEU A 19 5.08 8.73 -16.98
C LEU A 19 3.66 9.23 -17.30
N PRO A 20 2.61 8.72 -16.61
CA PRO A 20 1.26 9.18 -16.84
C PRO A 20 1.08 10.65 -16.44
N GLU A 21 0.55 11.48 -17.32
CA GLU A 21 0.14 12.85 -17.00
C GLU A 21 -1.09 12.85 -16.08
N HIS A 22 -2.03 11.93 -16.35
CA HIS A 22 -3.23 11.75 -15.57
C HIS A 22 -3.33 10.34 -15.04
N TRP A 23 -3.52 10.21 -13.72
CA TRP A 23 -3.67 8.91 -13.07
C TRP A 23 -5.09 8.39 -13.24
N GLN A 24 -5.19 7.16 -13.77
CA GLN A 24 -6.45 6.46 -13.95
C GLN A 24 -6.65 5.45 -12.83
N MET A 25 -7.76 5.58 -12.12
CA MET A 25 -8.21 4.57 -11.18
C MET A 25 -9.35 3.78 -11.83
N VAL A 26 -9.23 2.47 -11.81
CA VAL A 26 -10.21 1.58 -12.44
C VAL A 26 -10.63 0.49 -11.47
N VAL A 27 -11.91 0.11 -11.54
CA VAL A 27 -12.43 -1.02 -10.77
C VAL A 27 -12.03 -2.32 -11.44
N GLY A 28 -11.35 -3.21 -10.70
CA GLY A 28 -11.02 -4.54 -11.20
C GLY A 28 -12.28 -5.33 -11.63
N LYS A 29 -12.17 -6.12 -12.69
CA LYS A 29 -13.31 -6.88 -13.24
C LYS A 29 -13.94 -7.81 -12.18
N ASP A 30 -13.13 -8.45 -11.36
CA ASP A 30 -13.52 -9.34 -10.27
C ASP A 30 -14.20 -8.59 -9.09
N LYS A 31 -13.95 -7.30 -8.92
CA LYS A 31 -14.50 -6.46 -7.86
C LYS A 31 -15.72 -5.63 -8.28
N LYS A 32 -16.07 -5.65 -9.57
CA LYS A 32 -17.11 -4.80 -10.10
C LYS A 32 -18.46 -4.98 -9.40
N LYS A 33 -18.88 -6.23 -9.16
CA LYS A 33 -20.15 -6.52 -8.48
C LYS A 33 -20.22 -5.88 -7.09
N GLN A 34 -19.16 -6.03 -6.30
CA GLN A 34 -19.09 -5.44 -4.97
C GLN A 34 -19.04 -3.91 -5.02
N PHE A 35 -18.29 -3.36 -5.97
CA PHE A 35 -18.23 -1.92 -6.17
C PHE A 35 -19.58 -1.33 -6.54
N ASP A 36 -20.35 -1.96 -7.43
CA ASP A 36 -21.68 -1.49 -7.84
C ASP A 36 -22.65 -1.48 -6.66
N ILE A 37 -22.57 -2.45 -5.75
CA ILE A 37 -23.35 -2.46 -4.50
C ILE A 37 -22.96 -1.27 -3.61
N LEU A 38 -21.68 -1.06 -3.37
CA LEU A 38 -21.19 0.06 -2.55
C LEU A 38 -21.58 1.41 -3.15
N LYS A 39 -21.42 1.57 -4.47
CA LYS A 39 -21.83 2.77 -5.19
C LYS A 39 -23.30 3.07 -5.00
N LYS A 40 -24.16 2.06 -5.13
CA LYS A 40 -25.62 2.20 -4.92
C LYS A 40 -25.93 2.61 -3.48
N LEU A 41 -25.33 1.96 -2.49
CA LEU A 41 -25.57 2.25 -1.07
C LEU A 41 -25.07 3.64 -0.69
N MET A 42 -23.85 4.01 -1.05
CA MET A 42 -23.27 5.32 -0.73
C MET A 42 -24.11 6.49 -1.31
N ASN A 43 -24.73 6.29 -2.47
CA ASN A 43 -25.52 7.32 -3.13
C ASN A 43 -27.03 7.20 -2.88
N ALA A 44 -27.49 6.26 -2.03
CA ALA A 44 -28.89 6.09 -1.73
C ALA A 44 -29.49 7.36 -1.06
N PRO A 45 -30.72 7.78 -1.41
CA PRO A 45 -31.28 9.06 -0.95
C PRO A 45 -31.44 9.16 0.57
N ASP A 46 -31.64 8.04 1.23
CA ASP A 46 -31.82 7.89 2.68
C ASP A 46 -30.51 7.90 3.46
N VAL A 47 -29.36 7.76 2.80
CA VAL A 47 -28.05 7.88 3.42
C VAL A 47 -27.64 9.34 3.52
N THR A 48 -27.41 9.84 4.72
CA THR A 48 -27.05 11.24 4.97
C THR A 48 -25.55 11.45 5.11
N GLU A 49 -24.80 10.46 5.59
CA GLU A 49 -23.36 10.50 5.76
C GLU A 49 -22.74 9.11 5.55
N VAL A 50 -21.44 9.07 5.29
CA VAL A 50 -20.68 7.82 5.11
C VAL A 50 -19.54 7.77 6.12
N VAL A 51 -19.39 6.65 6.81
CA VAL A 51 -18.32 6.46 7.78
C VAL A 51 -17.23 5.56 7.19
N ASN A 52 -16.02 6.07 7.13
CA ASN A 52 -14.84 5.27 6.83
C ASN A 52 -14.43 4.48 8.07
N ALA A 53 -14.76 3.19 8.09
CA ALA A 53 -14.40 2.25 9.14
C ALA A 53 -13.33 1.23 8.70
N CYS A 54 -12.58 1.54 7.64
CA CYS A 54 -11.41 0.74 7.25
C CYS A 54 -10.28 0.86 8.29
N ASP A 55 -9.29 -0.01 8.18
CA ASP A 55 -8.14 -0.05 9.10
C ASP A 55 -7.57 1.32 9.40
N ALA A 56 -7.15 1.52 10.66
CA ALA A 56 -6.54 2.77 11.12
C ALA A 56 -5.12 2.91 10.56
N GLY A 57 -5.01 3.39 9.32
CA GLY A 57 -3.74 3.54 8.63
C GLY A 57 -3.90 4.08 7.22
N ARG A 58 -2.76 4.32 6.56
CA ARG A 58 -2.70 4.86 5.19
C ARG A 58 -3.44 3.99 4.17
N GLU A 59 -3.29 2.67 4.27
CA GLU A 59 -3.89 1.74 3.30
C GLU A 59 -5.42 1.73 3.44
N GLY A 60 -5.94 1.68 4.69
CA GLY A 60 -7.38 1.75 4.93
C GLY A 60 -7.99 3.06 4.43
N GLU A 61 -7.27 4.18 4.63
CA GLU A 61 -7.70 5.48 4.09
C GLU A 61 -7.73 5.49 2.57
N LEU A 62 -6.67 4.98 1.91
CA LEU A 62 -6.59 4.91 0.46
C LEU A 62 -7.69 4.02 -0.15
N ILE A 63 -7.94 2.85 0.44
CA ILE A 63 -8.98 1.93 -0.02
C ILE A 63 -10.36 2.60 0.01
N PHE A 64 -10.71 3.18 1.15
CA PHE A 64 -12.00 3.85 1.29
C PHE A 64 -12.15 5.02 0.33
N ARG A 65 -11.16 5.94 0.30
CA ARG A 65 -11.19 7.13 -0.56
C ARG A 65 -11.28 6.78 -2.04
N SER A 66 -10.56 5.75 -2.47
CA SER A 66 -10.64 5.27 -3.85
C SER A 66 -12.04 4.81 -4.22
N VAL A 67 -12.72 4.08 -3.35
CA VAL A 67 -14.10 3.64 -3.57
C VAL A 67 -15.06 4.83 -3.54
N TYR A 68 -14.91 5.72 -2.58
CA TYR A 68 -15.75 6.90 -2.40
C TYR A 68 -15.69 7.83 -3.63
N GLU A 69 -14.49 8.13 -4.11
CA GLU A 69 -14.26 8.98 -5.29
C GLU A 69 -14.78 8.33 -6.58
N LEU A 70 -14.47 7.04 -6.81
CA LEU A 70 -14.96 6.30 -7.98
C LEU A 70 -16.48 6.11 -7.98
N ALA A 71 -17.09 5.99 -6.80
CA ALA A 71 -18.55 5.93 -6.66
C ALA A 71 -19.22 7.26 -6.99
N GLY A 72 -18.47 8.37 -7.04
CA GLY A 72 -19.00 9.72 -7.21
C GLY A 72 -19.82 10.19 -6.01
N CYS A 73 -19.53 9.67 -4.82
CA CYS A 73 -20.24 10.07 -3.60
C CYS A 73 -19.86 11.50 -3.20
N GLN A 74 -20.86 12.31 -2.86
CA GLN A 74 -20.66 13.70 -2.41
C GLN A 74 -21.16 13.93 -0.98
N LYS A 75 -21.52 12.86 -0.28
CA LYS A 75 -22.08 12.96 1.07
C LYS A 75 -20.98 13.22 2.09
N PRO A 76 -21.29 13.87 3.22
CA PRO A 76 -20.34 14.06 4.30
C PRO A 76 -19.70 12.75 4.72
N MET A 77 -18.38 12.78 4.93
CA MET A 77 -17.60 11.60 5.33
C MET A 77 -17.02 11.82 6.71
N LYS A 78 -17.18 10.82 7.56
CA LYS A 78 -16.55 10.72 8.87
C LYS A 78 -15.56 9.55 8.92
N ARG A 79 -14.62 9.63 9.82
CA ARG A 79 -13.60 8.62 10.06
C ARG A 79 -13.75 7.99 11.44
N LEU A 80 -13.91 6.67 11.47
CA LEU A 80 -13.74 5.85 12.65
C LEU A 80 -12.27 5.43 12.75
N TRP A 81 -11.61 5.80 13.84
CA TRP A 81 -10.21 5.48 14.07
C TRP A 81 -10.06 4.67 15.35
N ILE A 82 -9.91 3.36 15.21
CA ILE A 82 -9.74 2.41 16.30
C ILE A 82 -8.59 1.47 16.02
N SER A 83 -7.84 1.08 17.04
CA SER A 83 -6.75 0.10 16.97
C SER A 83 -7.05 -1.20 17.71
N SER A 84 -8.19 -1.28 18.39
CA SER A 84 -8.66 -2.47 19.10
C SER A 84 -10.08 -2.83 18.64
N MET A 85 -10.38 -4.13 18.58
CA MET A 85 -11.71 -4.65 18.24
C MET A 85 -12.53 -5.01 19.49
N GLU A 86 -12.14 -4.55 20.67
CA GLU A 86 -12.94 -4.68 21.88
C GLU A 86 -14.20 -3.81 21.82
N ASP A 87 -15.29 -4.29 22.37
CA ASP A 87 -16.59 -3.60 22.35
C ASP A 87 -16.52 -2.16 22.91
N SER A 88 -15.72 -1.97 23.96
CA SER A 88 -15.49 -0.65 24.56
C SER A 88 -14.83 0.31 23.59
N ALA A 89 -13.76 -0.13 22.92
CA ALA A 89 -13.02 0.67 21.93
C ALA A 89 -13.88 1.01 20.70
N ILE A 90 -14.69 0.06 20.25
CA ILE A 90 -15.62 0.28 19.14
C ILE A 90 -16.67 1.34 19.52
N ARG A 91 -17.30 1.22 20.69
CA ARG A 91 -18.30 2.20 21.17
C ARG A 91 -17.71 3.59 21.34
N GLU A 92 -16.53 3.68 21.96
CA GLU A 92 -15.81 4.94 22.11
C GLU A 92 -15.44 5.55 20.76
N GLY A 93 -14.96 4.73 19.80
CA GLY A 93 -14.63 5.17 18.45
C GLY A 93 -15.83 5.77 17.72
N PHE A 94 -17.00 5.12 17.80
CA PHE A 94 -18.22 5.65 17.19
C PHE A 94 -18.74 6.92 17.90
N ALA A 95 -18.52 7.06 19.21
CA ALA A 95 -18.84 8.28 19.93
C ALA A 95 -17.92 9.45 19.54
N ASN A 96 -16.70 9.17 19.03
CA ASN A 96 -15.65 10.15 18.73
C ASN A 96 -15.29 10.17 17.24
N LEU A 97 -16.26 10.02 16.34
CA LEU A 97 -16.05 10.11 14.90
C LEU A 97 -15.48 11.49 14.51
N ARG A 98 -14.41 11.49 13.71
CA ARG A 98 -13.76 12.70 13.22
C ARG A 98 -14.19 13.02 11.78
N PRO A 99 -14.13 14.31 11.39
CA PRO A 99 -14.31 14.68 9.99
C PRO A 99 -13.31 13.95 9.08
N GLY A 100 -13.76 13.50 7.90
CA GLY A 100 -12.87 12.85 6.95
C GLY A 100 -11.74 13.75 6.47
N ALA A 101 -11.97 15.07 6.40
CA ALA A 101 -10.96 16.05 5.99
C ALA A 101 -9.70 16.05 6.87
N ASP A 102 -9.81 15.71 8.17
CA ASP A 102 -8.66 15.61 9.06
C ASP A 102 -7.62 14.57 8.60
N TYR A 103 -8.02 13.67 7.71
CA TYR A 103 -7.20 12.58 7.16
C TYR A 103 -6.76 12.78 5.71
N ASP A 104 -6.95 13.98 5.15
CA ASP A 104 -6.56 14.27 3.76
C ASP A 104 -5.05 14.11 3.56
N GLY A 105 -4.21 14.58 4.50
CA GLY A 105 -2.78 14.37 4.44
C GLY A 105 -2.37 12.88 4.47
N LEU A 106 -3.12 12.05 5.20
CA LEU A 106 -2.88 10.61 5.24
C LEU A 106 -3.25 9.95 3.90
N ARG A 107 -4.38 10.35 3.27
CA ARG A 107 -4.76 9.96 1.92
C ARG A 107 -3.69 10.33 0.91
N ASP A 108 -3.22 11.56 0.93
CA ASP A 108 -2.23 12.06 -0.01
C ASP A 108 -0.90 11.32 0.11
N ALA A 109 -0.46 11.04 1.34
CA ALA A 109 0.72 10.22 1.59
C ALA A 109 0.57 8.79 1.03
N ALA A 110 -0.61 8.17 1.20
CA ALA A 110 -0.90 6.85 0.66
C ALA A 110 -0.93 6.85 -0.88
N LEU A 111 -1.54 7.88 -1.47
CA LEU A 111 -1.63 8.05 -2.93
C LEU A 111 -0.24 8.30 -3.54
N CYS A 112 0.59 9.15 -2.92
CA CYS A 112 1.97 9.36 -3.35
C CYS A 112 2.77 8.07 -3.34
N ARG A 113 2.63 7.27 -2.28
CA ARG A 113 3.27 5.95 -2.20
C ARG A 113 2.81 5.02 -3.32
N ALA A 114 1.50 4.91 -3.54
CA ALA A 114 0.96 4.06 -4.61
C ALA A 114 1.47 4.46 -5.99
N LYS A 115 1.53 5.77 -6.27
CA LYS A 115 2.09 6.31 -7.51
C LYS A 115 3.58 6.01 -7.66
N ALA A 116 4.37 6.20 -6.59
CA ALA A 116 5.80 5.90 -6.59
C ALA A 116 6.07 4.41 -6.82
N ASP A 117 5.32 3.53 -6.13
CA ASP A 117 5.42 2.08 -6.30
C ASP A 117 5.09 1.66 -7.74
N TRP A 118 4.07 2.27 -8.34
CA TRP A 118 3.71 2.01 -9.74
C TRP A 118 4.80 2.50 -10.71
N LEU A 119 5.29 3.74 -10.54
CA LEU A 119 6.32 4.31 -11.42
C LEU A 119 7.61 3.49 -11.39
N VAL A 120 8.10 3.16 -10.19
CA VAL A 120 9.31 2.35 -10.05
C VAL A 120 9.07 0.94 -10.59
N GLY A 121 7.96 0.32 -10.18
CA GLY A 121 7.65 -1.06 -10.56
C GLY A 121 7.52 -1.24 -12.07
N ILE A 122 6.71 -0.41 -12.74
CA ILE A 122 6.46 -0.56 -14.17
C ILE A 122 7.71 -0.27 -15.03
N ASN A 123 8.41 0.82 -14.72
CA ASN A 123 9.55 1.23 -15.53
C ASN A 123 10.76 0.34 -15.31
N ALA A 124 11.13 0.06 -14.05
CA ALA A 124 12.29 -0.78 -13.75
C ALA A 124 12.06 -2.23 -14.19
N THR A 125 10.88 -2.80 -13.93
CA THR A 125 10.55 -4.16 -14.39
C THR A 125 10.69 -4.28 -15.90
N ARG A 126 10.13 -3.35 -16.67
CA ARG A 126 10.21 -3.38 -18.13
C ARG A 126 11.62 -3.17 -18.64
N LEU A 127 12.34 -2.18 -18.09
CA LEU A 127 13.72 -1.88 -18.46
C LEU A 127 14.61 -3.12 -18.32
N PHE A 128 14.67 -3.68 -17.12
CA PHE A 128 15.53 -4.83 -16.87
C PHE A 128 15.07 -6.08 -17.60
N SER A 129 13.76 -6.28 -17.76
CA SER A 129 13.25 -7.43 -18.52
C SER A 129 13.63 -7.36 -20.00
N VAL A 130 13.62 -6.18 -20.60
CA VAL A 130 14.04 -5.97 -21.99
C VAL A 130 15.56 -6.14 -22.12
N LEU A 131 16.34 -5.55 -21.22
CA LEU A 131 17.82 -5.63 -21.26
C LEU A 131 18.33 -7.04 -21.06
N TYR A 132 17.71 -7.82 -20.19
CA TYR A 132 18.18 -9.19 -19.88
C TYR A 132 17.38 -10.29 -20.61
N HIS A 133 16.47 -9.93 -21.51
CA HIS A 133 15.64 -10.84 -22.31
C HIS A 133 14.89 -11.91 -21.48
N ARG A 134 14.50 -11.54 -20.25
CA ARG A 134 13.68 -12.39 -19.36
C ARG A 134 12.87 -11.53 -18.41
N THR A 135 11.75 -12.03 -17.92
CA THR A 135 10.94 -11.30 -16.94
C THR A 135 11.69 -11.13 -15.62
N LEU A 136 12.00 -9.90 -15.26
CA LEU A 136 12.63 -9.50 -14.01
C LEU A 136 11.71 -8.52 -13.28
N ASN A 137 11.02 -9.01 -12.27
CA ASN A 137 10.13 -8.18 -11.47
C ASN A 137 10.97 -7.32 -10.49
N ILE A 138 10.80 -6.02 -10.57
CA ILE A 138 11.47 -5.05 -9.70
C ILE A 138 10.42 -4.25 -8.95
N GLY A 139 10.64 -4.08 -7.67
CA GLY A 139 9.75 -3.32 -6.82
C GLY A 139 10.49 -2.66 -5.66
N ARG A 140 9.94 -1.57 -5.18
CA ARG A 140 10.53 -0.74 -4.13
C ARG A 140 10.77 -1.48 -2.79
N VAL A 141 9.97 -2.48 -2.49
CA VAL A 141 10.13 -3.31 -1.29
C VAL A 141 10.80 -4.63 -1.63
N MET A 142 10.32 -5.32 -2.66
CA MET A 142 10.77 -6.66 -3.02
C MET A 142 12.27 -6.71 -3.36
N SER A 143 12.77 -5.77 -4.17
CA SER A 143 14.17 -5.78 -4.61
C SER A 143 15.16 -5.53 -3.47
N PRO A 144 14.98 -4.51 -2.60
CA PRO A 144 15.85 -4.34 -1.43
C PRO A 144 15.77 -5.52 -0.45
N THR A 145 14.58 -6.09 -0.24
CA THR A 145 14.44 -7.28 0.62
C THR A 145 15.24 -8.46 0.07
N LEU A 146 15.15 -8.70 -1.23
CA LEU A 146 15.96 -9.74 -1.87
C LEU A 146 17.45 -9.45 -1.74
N ALA A 147 17.88 -8.21 -1.92
CA ALA A 147 19.27 -7.81 -1.78
C ALA A 147 19.80 -8.08 -0.35
N LEU A 148 19.00 -7.79 0.68
CA LEU A 148 19.36 -8.10 2.08
C LEU A 148 19.51 -9.61 2.32
N ILE A 149 18.64 -10.43 1.73
CA ILE A 149 18.73 -11.89 1.82
C ILE A 149 20.01 -12.38 1.15
N VAL A 150 20.28 -11.93 -0.07
CA VAL A 150 21.49 -12.32 -0.82
C VAL A 150 22.76 -11.90 -0.08
N GLN A 151 22.77 -10.70 0.50
CA GLN A 151 23.88 -10.23 1.31
C GLN A 151 24.08 -11.14 2.54
N ARG A 152 22.99 -11.51 3.22
CA ARG A 152 23.07 -12.40 4.38
C ARG A 152 23.58 -13.80 4.01
N GLU A 153 23.15 -14.36 2.89
CA GLU A 153 23.68 -15.63 2.38
C GLU A 153 25.20 -15.54 2.12
N ALA A 154 25.65 -14.47 1.48
CA ALA A 154 27.08 -14.25 1.24
C ALA A 154 27.89 -14.12 2.55
N GLU A 155 27.34 -13.48 3.58
CA GLU A 155 27.96 -13.41 4.91
C GLU A 155 28.07 -14.79 5.56
N ILE A 156 27.05 -15.65 5.39
CA ILE A 156 27.06 -17.02 5.90
C ILE A 156 28.10 -17.85 5.18
N ASP A 157 28.17 -17.80 3.84
CA ASP A 157 29.10 -18.55 3.02
C ASP A 157 30.56 -18.16 3.28
N THR A 158 30.79 -16.91 3.64
CA THR A 158 32.14 -16.38 3.92
C THR A 158 32.48 -16.31 5.41
N PHE A 159 31.60 -16.81 6.27
CA PHE A 159 31.71 -16.71 7.72
C PHE A 159 33.01 -17.38 8.23
N LYS A 160 33.81 -16.61 8.96
CA LYS A 160 34.96 -17.10 9.70
C LYS A 160 34.70 -17.00 11.19
N PRO A 161 34.74 -18.13 11.92
CA PRO A 161 34.55 -18.09 13.37
C PRO A 161 35.59 -17.20 14.04
N VAL A 162 35.15 -16.24 14.84
CA VAL A 162 36.01 -15.42 15.68
C VAL A 162 35.69 -15.78 17.13
N PRO A 163 36.67 -16.18 17.92
CA PRO A 163 36.45 -16.48 19.33
C PRO A 163 36.06 -15.20 20.08
N PHE A 164 35.04 -15.30 20.92
CA PHE A 164 34.65 -14.24 21.82
C PHE A 164 34.63 -14.78 23.26
N TYR A 165 34.80 -13.91 24.21
CA TYR A 165 34.82 -14.25 25.63
C TYR A 165 33.80 -13.46 26.36
N THR A 166 33.06 -14.11 27.25
CA THR A 166 32.17 -13.44 28.22
C THR A 166 32.81 -13.50 29.59
N VAL A 167 32.79 -12.40 30.31
CA VAL A 167 33.29 -12.36 31.69
C VAL A 167 32.03 -12.29 32.58
N ALA A 168 31.91 -13.26 33.48
CA ALA A 168 30.87 -13.27 34.50
C ALA A 168 31.50 -13.12 35.88
N LEU A 169 30.94 -12.28 36.72
CA LEU A 169 31.30 -12.15 38.12
C LEU A 169 30.26 -12.89 38.94
N GLU A 170 30.68 -13.97 39.60
CA GLU A 170 29.84 -14.71 40.54
C GLU A 170 30.04 -14.11 41.94
N LEU A 171 28.99 -13.59 42.51
CA LEU A 171 28.98 -13.10 43.91
C LEU A 171 28.24 -14.09 44.80
N PRO A 172 28.83 -14.51 45.96
CA PRO A 172 28.15 -15.40 46.87
C PRO A 172 26.81 -14.80 47.37
N GLY A 173 25.73 -15.56 47.15
CA GLY A 173 24.38 -15.14 47.62
C GLY A 173 23.57 -14.25 46.65
N LEU A 174 24.07 -13.99 45.44
CA LEU A 174 23.30 -13.39 44.33
C LEU A 174 23.16 -14.42 43.22
N THR A 175 21.93 -14.87 42.97
CA THR A 175 21.51 -15.70 41.82
C THR A 175 20.75 -14.85 40.82
#